data_e232f7c3f50ee1375bad90bcee5679dc
#
_entry.id   e232f7c3f50ee1375bad90bcee5679dc
#
_cell.length_a   1.000
_cell.length_b   1.000
_cell.length_c   1.000
_cell.angle_alpha   90.00
_cell.angle_beta   90.00
_cell.angle_gamma   90.00
#
_symmetry.space_group_name_H-M   'P 1'
#
loop_
_entity.id
_entity.type
_entity.pdbx_description
1 polymer ?
#
loop_
_entity_poly.entity_id
_entity_poly.type
_entity_poly.pdbx_seq_one_letter_code
_entity_poly.pdbx_strand_id
1 'polypeptide(L)'
;ADDGEAVRPGFAYIAPGGRHLELVRRGTGLALRVGDEPPVNRHRPSVDTLFRSVARVAGRNAIGVMLTGMGGDGAEAMLEMQRSGAYTIAQDEASCVVFGMPRQAIAFGGVREVVPLGEIARRLEALALA
;
A
#
# COMPACT_ATOMS: atom_id res chain seq x y z
N ALA A 1 7.14 9.31 -9.02
CA ALA A 1 5.81 9.66 -9.52
C ALA A 1 5.65 11.17 -9.67
N ASP A 2 4.96 11.59 -10.70
CA ASP A 2 4.64 12.98 -10.97
C ASP A 2 3.15 13.21 -10.78
N ASP A 3 2.79 14.43 -10.35
CA ASP A 3 1.40 14.79 -10.17
C ASP A 3 0.64 14.72 -11.50
N GLY A 4 -0.50 14.04 -11.50
CA GLY A 4 -1.33 13.85 -12.68
C GLY A 4 -0.90 12.73 -13.62
N GLU A 5 0.13 11.98 -13.27
CA GLU A 5 0.63 10.89 -14.11
C GLU A 5 -0.41 9.76 -14.20
N ALA A 6 -0.67 9.28 -15.43
CA ALA A 6 -1.60 8.17 -15.63
C ALA A 6 -1.00 6.85 -15.14
N VAL A 7 -1.82 6.03 -14.49
CA VAL A 7 -1.40 4.68 -14.06
C VAL A 7 -1.58 3.72 -15.22
N ARG A 8 -0.49 3.04 -15.61
CA ARG A 8 -0.46 2.12 -16.74
C ARG A 8 0.10 0.76 -16.35
N PRO A 9 -0.38 -0.33 -16.95
CA PRO A 9 0.20 -1.66 -16.74
C PRO A 9 1.69 -1.68 -17.10
N GLY A 10 2.45 -2.45 -16.34
CA GLY A 10 3.88 -2.62 -16.59
C GLY A 10 4.78 -1.55 -15.98
N PHE A 11 4.23 -0.60 -15.25
CA PHE A 11 4.98 0.49 -14.62
C PHE A 11 4.95 0.40 -13.11
N ALA A 12 6.02 0.84 -12.47
CA ALA A 12 6.09 1.04 -11.03
C ALA A 12 6.19 2.54 -10.76
N TYR A 13 5.49 3.00 -9.72
CA TYR A 13 5.45 4.41 -9.33
C TYR A 13 5.89 4.53 -7.89
N ILE A 14 6.89 5.39 -7.65
CA ILE A 14 7.46 5.59 -6.32
C ILE A 14 7.04 6.96 -5.81
N ALA A 15 6.52 7.00 -4.58
CA ALA A 15 6.18 8.26 -3.94
C ALA A 15 7.44 9.12 -3.80
N PRO A 16 7.41 10.40 -4.24
CA PRO A 16 8.56 11.27 -4.05
C PRO A 16 8.73 11.62 -2.57
N GLY A 17 9.99 11.75 -2.14
CA GLY A 17 10.28 12.14 -0.77
C GLY A 17 9.71 13.51 -0.44
N GLY A 18 9.13 13.65 0.75
CA GLY A 18 8.59 14.91 1.23
C GLY A 18 7.21 15.30 0.72
N ARG A 19 6.55 14.45 -0.06
CA ARG A 19 5.21 14.70 -0.59
C ARG A 19 4.34 13.45 -0.47
N HIS A 20 3.02 13.63 -0.38
CA HIS A 20 2.07 12.51 -0.35
C HIS A 20 1.76 12.03 -1.76
N LEU A 21 1.54 10.71 -1.88
CA LEU A 21 1.10 10.07 -3.12
C LEU A 21 -0.28 9.45 -2.88
N GLU A 22 -1.22 9.74 -3.77
CA GLU A 22 -2.54 9.14 -3.75
C GLU A 22 -2.93 8.62 -5.13
N LEU A 23 -3.76 7.59 -5.13
CA LEU A 23 -4.42 7.10 -6.33
C LEU A 23 -5.74 7.84 -6.49
N VAL A 24 -6.00 8.34 -7.69
CA VAL A 24 -7.25 9.04 -7.99
C VAL A 24 -7.87 8.50 -9.28
N ARG A 25 -9.19 8.64 -9.39
CA ARG A 25 -9.88 8.30 -10.63
C ARG A 25 -9.83 9.51 -11.56
N ARG A 26 -9.51 9.24 -12.82
CA ARG A 26 -9.50 10.26 -13.86
C ARG A 26 -10.18 9.72 -15.11
N GLY A 27 -11.36 10.24 -15.42
CA GLY A 27 -12.17 9.69 -16.51
C GLY A 27 -12.49 8.22 -16.26
N THR A 28 -12.16 7.35 -17.22
CA THR A 28 -12.36 5.90 -17.08
C THR A 28 -11.13 5.19 -16.51
N GLY A 29 -10.03 5.93 -16.29
CA GLY A 29 -8.77 5.36 -15.82
C GLY A 29 -8.37 5.84 -14.44
N LEU A 30 -7.14 5.53 -14.07
CA LEU A 30 -6.53 5.89 -12.81
C LEU A 30 -5.34 6.80 -13.04
N ALA A 31 -5.12 7.72 -12.11
CA ALA A 31 -3.98 8.62 -12.15
C ALA A 31 -3.39 8.79 -10.74
N LEU A 32 -2.23 9.38 -10.67
CA LEU A 32 -1.55 9.68 -9.42
C LEU A 32 -1.72 11.16 -9.08
N ARG A 33 -1.95 11.44 -7.81
CA ARG A 33 -1.94 12.78 -7.24
C ARG A 33 -0.77 12.89 -6.28
N VAL A 34 0.09 13.87 -6.49
CA VAL A 34 1.21 14.18 -5.60
C VAL A 34 0.90 15.49 -4.92
N GLY A 35 0.84 15.51 -3.59
CA GLY A 35 0.38 16.68 -2.85
C GLY A 35 1.24 17.03 -1.66
N ASP A 36 1.02 18.25 -1.16
CA ASP A 36 1.80 18.82 -0.06
C ASP A 36 0.98 18.97 1.22
N GLU A 37 -0.09 18.21 1.39
CA GLU A 37 -0.87 18.19 2.63
C GLU A 37 0.04 17.89 3.83
N PRO A 38 -0.34 18.30 5.05
CA PRO A 38 0.47 18.06 6.22
C PRO A 38 0.82 16.58 6.42
N PRO A 39 1.94 16.28 7.11
CA PRO A 39 2.31 14.91 7.44
C PRO A 39 1.18 14.17 8.15
N VAL A 40 1.02 12.88 7.85
CA VAL A 40 0.09 11.96 8.50
C VAL A 40 0.92 10.95 9.29
N ASN A 41 0.59 10.74 10.57
CA ASN A 41 1.40 9.91 11.47
C ASN A 41 2.87 10.37 11.52
N ARG A 42 3.09 11.68 11.36
CA ARG A 42 4.43 12.31 11.28
C ARG A 42 5.22 11.92 10.02
N HIS A 43 4.56 11.38 9.00
CA HIS A 43 5.20 10.96 7.75
C HIS A 43 4.64 11.70 6.56
N ARG A 44 5.52 12.07 5.64
CA ARG A 44 5.18 12.57 4.31
C ARG A 44 6.28 12.15 3.32
N PRO A 45 6.07 11.15 2.44
CA PRO A 45 4.80 10.47 2.22
C PRO A 45 4.36 9.59 3.38
N SER A 46 3.05 9.45 3.55
CA SER A 46 2.45 8.52 4.51
C SER A 46 1.83 7.34 3.77
N VAL A 47 2.07 6.14 4.28
CA VAL A 47 1.48 4.92 3.74
C VAL A 47 -0.04 4.94 3.95
N ASP A 48 -0.52 5.43 5.10
CA ASP A 48 -1.96 5.57 5.34
C ASP A 48 -2.64 6.43 4.27
N THR A 49 -2.01 7.53 3.87
CA THR A 49 -2.56 8.41 2.82
C THR A 49 -2.70 7.66 1.50
N LEU A 50 -1.66 6.94 1.09
CA LEU A 50 -1.69 6.15 -0.14
C LEU A 50 -2.73 5.02 -0.06
N PHE A 51 -2.67 4.22 0.98
CA PHE A 51 -3.53 3.05 1.12
C PHE A 51 -5.01 3.41 1.21
N ARG A 52 -5.36 4.50 1.90
CA ARG A 52 -6.74 4.98 1.93
C ARG A 52 -7.26 5.36 0.56
N SER A 53 -6.43 6.02 -0.23
CA SER A 53 -6.82 6.37 -1.61
C SER A 53 -7.04 5.13 -2.46
N VAL A 54 -6.18 4.12 -2.31
CA VAL A 54 -6.32 2.84 -3.02
C VAL A 54 -7.59 2.11 -2.60
N ALA A 55 -7.89 2.10 -1.30
CA ALA A 55 -9.12 1.49 -0.80
C ALA A 55 -10.37 2.13 -1.43
N ARG A 56 -10.39 3.46 -1.53
CA ARG A 56 -11.53 4.19 -2.11
C ARG A 56 -11.69 3.95 -3.60
N VAL A 57 -10.58 3.92 -4.33
CA VAL A 57 -10.59 3.99 -5.80
C VAL A 57 -10.53 2.62 -6.46
N ALA A 58 -9.71 1.72 -5.91
CA ALA A 58 -9.46 0.42 -6.52
C ALA A 58 -10.15 -0.75 -5.81
N GLY A 59 -10.34 -0.64 -4.48
CA GLY A 59 -11.05 -1.68 -3.72
C GLY A 59 -10.51 -3.07 -3.98
N ARG A 60 -11.38 -3.99 -4.40
CA ARG A 60 -11.03 -5.38 -4.65
C ARG A 60 -10.04 -5.59 -5.81
N ASN A 61 -9.79 -4.54 -6.60
CA ASN A 61 -8.85 -4.61 -7.71
C ASN A 61 -7.42 -4.26 -7.28
N ALA A 62 -7.17 -4.16 -5.99
CA ALA A 62 -5.86 -3.83 -5.44
C ALA A 62 -5.32 -4.95 -4.55
N ILE A 63 -4.00 -4.98 -4.43
CA ILE A 63 -3.29 -5.81 -3.47
C ILE A 63 -2.44 -4.89 -2.63
N GLY A 64 -2.57 -4.98 -1.30
CA GLY A 64 -1.75 -4.22 -0.36
C GLY A 64 -0.63 -5.09 0.19
N VAL A 65 0.58 -4.57 0.22
CA VAL A 65 1.74 -5.28 0.77
C VAL A 65 2.46 -4.38 1.77
N MET A 66 2.66 -4.90 3.00
CA MET A 66 3.40 -4.20 4.02
C MET A 66 4.74 -4.91 4.23
N LEU A 67 5.81 -4.21 3.89
CA LEU A 67 7.18 -4.73 4.01
C LEU A 67 7.84 -4.23 5.29
N THR A 68 9.06 -4.75 5.56
CA THR A 68 9.88 -4.36 6.70
C THR A 68 9.88 -2.84 6.89
N GLY A 69 9.79 -2.39 8.14
CA GLY A 69 9.79 -0.97 8.46
C GLY A 69 9.46 -0.73 9.93
N MET A 70 9.80 0.48 10.39
CA MET A 70 9.59 0.91 11.77
C MET A 70 8.30 1.72 11.89
N GLY A 71 7.59 1.54 13.00
CA GLY A 71 6.38 2.32 13.30
C GLY A 71 5.09 1.66 12.86
N GLY A 72 4.00 2.41 12.89
CA GLY A 72 2.66 1.90 12.63
C GLY A 72 1.94 2.56 11.46
N ASP A 73 2.63 3.41 10.69
CA ASP A 73 2.01 4.05 9.53
C ASP A 73 1.58 2.99 8.50
N GLY A 74 0.36 3.09 8.03
CA GLY A 74 -0.20 2.15 7.06
C GLY A 74 -1.04 1.02 7.66
N ALA A 75 -0.92 0.72 8.96
CA ALA A 75 -1.65 -0.38 9.57
C ALA A 75 -3.16 -0.17 9.53
N GLU A 76 -3.60 1.02 9.88
CA GLU A 76 -5.01 1.38 9.91
C GLU A 76 -5.60 1.40 8.49
N ALA A 77 -4.90 2.00 7.55
CA ALA A 77 -5.35 2.06 6.17
C ALA A 77 -5.29 0.70 5.46
N MET A 78 -4.38 -0.18 5.85
CA MET A 78 -4.37 -1.55 5.32
C MET A 78 -5.65 -2.30 5.72
N LEU A 79 -6.15 -2.07 6.95
CA LEU A 79 -7.43 -2.61 7.36
C LEU A 79 -8.57 -2.06 6.48
N GLU A 80 -8.54 -0.77 6.16
CA GLU A 80 -9.51 -0.16 5.24
C GLU A 80 -9.44 -0.80 3.85
N MET A 81 -8.24 -1.07 3.35
CA MET A 81 -8.05 -1.78 2.08
C MET A 81 -8.70 -3.18 2.13
N GLN A 82 -8.43 -3.93 3.19
CA GLN A 82 -9.03 -5.26 3.36
C GLN A 82 -10.55 -5.19 3.37
N ARG A 83 -11.11 -4.24 4.10
CA ARG A 83 -12.57 -4.05 4.19
C ARG A 83 -13.18 -3.62 2.86
N SER A 84 -12.42 -2.99 1.99
CA SER A 84 -12.86 -2.62 0.64
C SER A 84 -12.75 -3.76 -0.35
N GLY A 85 -12.24 -4.91 0.07
CA GLY A 85 -12.12 -6.11 -0.75
C GLY A 85 -10.73 -6.39 -1.31
N ALA A 86 -9.74 -5.55 -1.02
CA ALA A 86 -8.37 -5.77 -1.45
C ALA A 86 -7.75 -6.98 -0.74
N TYR A 87 -6.87 -7.68 -1.42
CA TYR A 87 -6.07 -8.73 -0.80
C TYR A 87 -4.85 -8.10 -0.11
N THR A 88 -4.59 -8.47 1.14
CA THR A 88 -3.54 -7.82 1.93
C THR A 88 -2.50 -8.84 2.41
N ILE A 89 -1.23 -8.46 2.26
CA ILE A 89 -0.08 -9.29 2.60
C ILE A 89 0.85 -8.51 3.51
N ALA A 90 1.39 -9.16 4.53
CA ALA A 90 2.48 -8.60 5.33
C ALA A 90 3.70 -9.52 5.28
N GLN A 91 4.87 -8.92 5.25
CA GLN A 91 6.13 -9.65 5.34
C GLN A 91 6.24 -10.29 6.73
N ASP A 92 6.71 -11.55 6.79
CA ASP A 92 6.84 -12.25 8.05
C ASP A 92 8.01 -11.71 8.89
N GLU A 93 7.97 -12.02 10.19
CA GLU A 93 8.98 -11.54 11.13
C GLU A 93 10.38 -12.04 10.78
N ALA A 94 10.50 -13.32 10.43
CA ALA A 94 11.79 -13.95 10.20
C ALA A 94 12.59 -13.30 9.07
N SER A 95 11.92 -12.80 8.02
CA SER A 95 12.57 -12.14 6.89
C SER A 95 12.64 -10.61 7.01
N CYS A 96 12.03 -10.02 8.04
CA CYS A 96 12.09 -8.59 8.27
C CYS A 96 13.41 -8.16 8.89
N VAL A 97 13.94 -7.02 8.46
CA VAL A 97 14.99 -6.31 9.20
C VAL A 97 14.39 -5.67 10.45
N VAL A 98 13.26 -4.99 10.29
CA VAL A 98 12.47 -4.44 11.40
C VAL A 98 11.01 -4.84 11.20
N PHE A 99 10.47 -5.59 12.17
CA PHE A 99 9.10 -6.11 12.11
C PHE A 99 8.11 -5.14 12.76
N GLY A 100 8.28 -3.83 12.58
CA GLY A 100 7.40 -2.81 13.16
C GLY A 100 6.12 -2.61 12.37
N MET A 101 6.23 -2.20 11.14
CA MET A 101 5.07 -1.92 10.28
C MET A 101 4.26 -3.18 9.98
N PRO A 102 4.86 -4.32 9.57
CA PRO A 102 4.08 -5.53 9.37
C PRO A 102 3.38 -6.00 10.64
N ARG A 103 4.04 -5.93 11.80
CA ARG A 103 3.43 -6.33 13.08
C ARG A 103 2.20 -5.49 13.41
N GLN A 104 2.27 -4.18 13.24
CA GLN A 104 1.14 -3.30 13.49
C GLN A 104 -0.02 -3.60 12.53
N ALA A 105 0.28 -3.82 11.24
CA ALA A 105 -0.74 -4.17 10.27
C ALA A 105 -1.46 -5.47 10.65
N ILE A 106 -0.72 -6.48 11.12
CA ILE A 106 -1.28 -7.75 11.60
C ILE A 106 -2.15 -7.50 12.84
N ALA A 107 -1.65 -6.72 13.80
CA ALA A 107 -2.34 -6.44 15.05
C ALA A 107 -3.67 -5.70 14.83
N PHE A 108 -3.75 -4.82 13.83
CA PHE A 108 -4.99 -4.14 13.46
C PHE A 108 -6.00 -5.05 12.77
N GLY A 109 -5.58 -6.26 12.36
CA GLY A 109 -6.46 -7.21 11.69
C GLY A 109 -6.60 -6.99 10.19
N GLY A 110 -5.76 -6.13 9.59
CA GLY A 110 -5.82 -5.79 8.18
C GLY A 110 -5.05 -6.72 7.25
N VAL A 111 -4.39 -7.76 7.77
CA VAL A 111 -3.53 -8.65 6.98
C VAL A 111 -4.21 -9.99 6.78
N ARG A 112 -4.36 -10.38 5.53
CA ARG A 112 -4.96 -11.67 5.17
C ARG A 112 -3.93 -12.79 5.14
N GLU A 113 -2.69 -12.49 4.75
CA GLU A 113 -1.65 -13.50 4.57
C GLU A 113 -0.30 -12.94 5.03
N VAL A 114 0.47 -13.74 5.77
CA VAL A 114 1.82 -13.40 6.21
C VAL A 114 2.79 -14.26 5.40
N VAL A 115 3.74 -13.62 4.70
CA VAL A 115 4.53 -14.26 3.67
C VAL A 115 6.02 -13.89 3.84
N PRO A 116 6.96 -14.83 3.74
CA PRO A 116 8.39 -14.52 3.68
C PRO A 116 8.71 -13.63 2.49
N LEU A 117 9.67 -12.72 2.66
CA LEU A 117 10.06 -11.79 1.60
C LEU A 117 10.33 -12.49 0.27
N GLY A 118 11.05 -13.61 0.30
CA GLY A 118 11.41 -14.34 -0.93
C GLY A 118 10.23 -14.94 -1.68
N GLU A 119 9.03 -14.97 -1.09
CA GLU A 119 7.85 -15.56 -1.71
C GLU A 119 6.80 -14.51 -2.11
N ILE A 120 7.00 -13.25 -1.73
CA ILE A 120 6.01 -12.19 -1.98
C ILE A 120 5.78 -11.98 -3.48
N ALA A 121 6.86 -11.91 -4.27
CA ALA A 121 6.73 -11.70 -5.72
C ALA A 121 5.90 -12.80 -6.39
N ARG A 122 6.16 -14.06 -6.01
CA ARG A 122 5.41 -15.22 -6.54
C ARG A 122 3.94 -15.15 -6.15
N ARG A 123 3.67 -14.74 -4.91
CA ARG A 123 2.29 -14.57 -4.43
C ARG A 123 1.55 -13.49 -5.20
N LEU A 124 2.23 -12.35 -5.49
CA LEU A 124 1.65 -11.27 -6.26
C LEU A 124 1.31 -11.71 -7.69
N GLU A 125 2.20 -12.48 -8.32
CA GLU A 125 1.95 -13.02 -9.66
C GLU A 125 0.71 -13.93 -9.67
N ALA A 126 0.62 -14.83 -8.70
CA ALA A 126 -0.52 -15.75 -8.59
C ALA A 126 -1.85 -14.98 -8.40
N LEU A 127 -1.86 -13.96 -7.54
CA LEU A 127 -3.06 -13.16 -7.28
C LEU A 127 -3.45 -12.30 -8.47
N ALA A 128 -2.48 -11.77 -9.20
CA ALA A 128 -2.75 -10.91 -10.36
C ALA A 128 -3.33 -11.71 -11.54
N LEU A 129 -3.03 -13.02 -11.62
CA LEU A 129 -3.51 -13.89 -12.69
C LEU A 129 -4.82 -14.61 -12.34
N ALA A 130 -5.27 -14.48 -11.08
CA ALA A 130 -6.49 -15.13 -10.61
C ALA A 130 -7.77 -14.47 -11.11
#